data_d1ba787adaf21f57c5598135b11138d6
#
_entry.id   d1ba787adaf21f57c5598135b11138d6
#
_cell.length_a   1.000
_cell.length_b   1.000
_cell.length_c   1.000
_cell.angle_alpha   90.00
_cell.angle_beta   90.00
_cell.angle_gamma   90.00
#
_symmetry.space_group_name_H-M   'P 1'
#
loop_
_entity.id
_entity.type
_entity.pdbx_description
1 polymer ?
#
loop_
_entity_poly.entity_id
_entity_poly.type
_entity_poly.pdbx_seq_one_letter_code
_entity_poly.pdbx_strand_id
1 'polypeptide(L)'
;GRVGLWVERDGRPILALEEDTPLAVASAFKLLVLAALREEVEAGRRAWDEVVRLEEAWKSLPSGLLQGWPEGSPLTLHTLAALMISLSDNTATDALIALLGRERLEALSPRNRPFLTTREAFGLAARGNRDLLAAFRDGDLEAKRQALEALRARGLPQVVDLPLDPGDWPAEADWRFTPRELCRWMGKVADLPLM
;
A
#
# COMPACT_ATOMS: atom_id res chain seq x y z
N GLY A 1 -9.66 -17.77 -12.93
CA GLY A 1 -9.48 -16.49 -12.26
C GLY A 1 -10.70 -15.59 -12.47
N ARG A 2 -10.84 -14.53 -11.65
CA ARG A 2 -11.89 -13.50 -11.81
C ARG A 2 -11.27 -12.30 -12.51
N VAL A 3 -12.06 -11.62 -13.35
CA VAL A 3 -11.65 -10.41 -14.07
C VAL A 3 -12.68 -9.32 -13.80
N GLY A 4 -12.23 -8.14 -13.47
CA GLY A 4 -13.06 -6.94 -13.37
C GLY A 4 -12.53 -5.85 -14.30
N LEU A 5 -13.41 -5.07 -14.88
CA LEU A 5 -13.07 -3.99 -15.81
C LEU A 5 -14.01 -2.80 -15.62
N TRP A 6 -13.44 -1.62 -15.63
CA TRP A 6 -14.15 -0.35 -15.71
C TRP A 6 -13.42 0.57 -16.68
N VAL A 7 -14.11 1.06 -17.69
CA VAL A 7 -13.60 2.07 -18.63
C VAL A 7 -14.58 3.23 -18.65
N GLU A 8 -14.04 4.44 -18.46
CA GLU A 8 -14.84 5.67 -18.55
C GLU A 8 -14.13 6.72 -19.41
N ARG A 9 -14.92 7.62 -19.96
CA ARG A 9 -14.47 8.82 -20.66
C ARG A 9 -15.34 9.98 -20.21
N ASP A 10 -14.72 11.07 -19.76
CA ASP A 10 -15.41 12.28 -19.30
C ASP A 10 -16.49 11.98 -18.24
N GLY A 11 -16.16 11.08 -17.30
CA GLY A 11 -17.06 10.65 -16.23
C GLY A 11 -18.23 9.74 -16.68
N ARG A 12 -18.24 9.29 -17.94
CA ARG A 12 -19.27 8.39 -18.47
C ARG A 12 -18.72 6.98 -18.66
N PRO A 13 -19.41 5.95 -18.16
CA PRO A 13 -18.98 4.57 -18.37
C PRO A 13 -19.10 4.20 -19.87
N ILE A 14 -18.04 3.55 -20.38
CA ILE A 14 -18.00 3.00 -21.75
C ILE A 14 -18.11 1.49 -21.70
N LEU A 15 -17.42 0.86 -20.74
CA LEU A 15 -17.40 -0.59 -20.59
C LEU A 15 -17.27 -0.93 -19.10
N ALA A 16 -18.09 -1.89 -18.64
CA ALA A 16 -18.10 -2.37 -17.28
C ALA A 16 -18.24 -3.90 -17.26
N LEU A 17 -17.42 -4.54 -16.41
CA LEU A 17 -17.50 -5.98 -16.12
C LEU A 17 -17.05 -6.17 -14.68
N GLU A 18 -17.92 -6.74 -13.84
CA GLU A 18 -17.60 -6.98 -12.42
C GLU A 18 -16.98 -5.73 -11.74
N GLU A 19 -17.38 -4.55 -12.15
CA GLU A 19 -16.77 -3.27 -11.83
C GLU A 19 -16.80 -2.92 -10.35
N ASP A 20 -17.74 -3.50 -9.61
CA ASP A 20 -17.90 -3.31 -8.16
C ASP A 20 -17.45 -4.53 -7.35
N THR A 21 -16.83 -5.51 -8.01
CA THR A 21 -16.26 -6.68 -7.35
C THR A 21 -14.87 -6.36 -6.79
N PRO A 22 -14.63 -6.49 -5.47
CA PRO A 22 -13.32 -6.28 -4.88
C PRO A 22 -12.35 -7.41 -5.27
N LEU A 23 -11.25 -7.03 -5.90
CA LEU A 23 -10.16 -7.94 -6.28
C LEU A 23 -8.88 -7.55 -5.55
N ALA A 24 -7.98 -8.49 -5.35
CA ALA A 24 -6.61 -8.24 -4.92
C ALA A 24 -5.90 -7.42 -5.99
N VAL A 25 -5.22 -6.35 -5.60
CA VAL A 25 -4.69 -5.36 -6.56
C VAL A 25 -3.19 -5.16 -6.47
N ALA A 26 -2.52 -5.86 -5.57
CA ALA A 26 -1.09 -5.70 -5.33
C ALA A 26 -0.71 -4.21 -5.26
N SER A 27 0.35 -3.79 -5.95
CA SER A 27 0.85 -2.41 -5.89
C SER A 27 -0.09 -1.32 -6.43
N ALA A 28 -1.21 -1.67 -7.06
CA ALA A 28 -2.16 -0.64 -7.52
C ALA A 28 -2.82 0.13 -6.36
N PHE A 29 -2.79 -0.39 -5.12
CA PHE A 29 -3.25 0.33 -3.94
C PHE A 29 -2.49 1.65 -3.70
N LYS A 30 -1.26 1.78 -4.20
CA LYS A 30 -0.41 2.96 -4.08
C LYS A 30 -1.04 4.22 -4.69
N LEU A 31 -1.97 4.05 -5.62
CA LEU A 31 -2.78 5.14 -6.14
C LEU A 31 -3.60 5.84 -5.04
N LEU A 32 -4.16 5.09 -4.09
CA LEU A 32 -4.87 5.67 -2.95
C LEU A 32 -3.90 6.43 -2.04
N VAL A 33 -2.70 5.90 -1.79
CA VAL A 33 -1.68 6.57 -0.96
C VAL A 33 -1.25 7.89 -1.62
N LEU A 34 -1.01 7.88 -2.93
CA LEU A 34 -0.67 9.09 -3.68
C LEU A 34 -1.81 10.13 -3.67
N ALA A 35 -3.05 9.67 -3.85
CA ALA A 35 -4.21 10.58 -3.80
C ALA A 35 -4.38 11.19 -2.40
N ALA A 36 -4.16 10.43 -1.34
CA ALA A 36 -4.20 10.93 0.03
C ALA A 36 -3.08 11.97 0.29
N LEU A 37 -1.88 11.73 -0.23
CA LEU A 37 -0.77 12.71 -0.13
C LEU A 37 -1.11 14.00 -0.89
N ARG A 38 -1.64 13.88 -2.11
CA ARG A 38 -2.09 15.04 -2.88
C ARG A 38 -3.09 15.89 -2.10
N GLU A 39 -4.09 15.27 -1.50
CA GLU A 39 -5.10 15.97 -0.68
C GLU A 39 -4.46 16.73 0.51
N GLU A 40 -3.41 16.16 1.14
CA GLU A 40 -2.67 16.85 2.20
C GLU A 40 -1.91 18.07 1.68
N VAL A 41 -1.30 17.95 0.50
CA VAL A 41 -0.55 19.06 -0.11
C VAL A 41 -1.50 20.16 -0.60
N GLU A 42 -2.59 19.81 -1.27
CA GLU A 42 -3.60 20.80 -1.73
C GLU A 42 -4.26 21.53 -0.56
N ALA A 43 -4.40 20.88 0.58
CA ALA A 43 -4.90 21.48 1.81
C ALA A 43 -3.85 22.30 2.60
N GLY A 44 -2.62 22.38 2.12
CA GLY A 44 -1.53 23.12 2.76
C GLY A 44 -1.02 22.50 4.07
N ARG A 45 -1.38 21.24 4.37
CA ARG A 45 -0.89 20.53 5.57
C ARG A 45 0.47 19.87 5.35
N ARG A 46 0.83 19.62 4.10
CA ARG A 46 2.13 19.10 3.65
C ARG A 46 2.60 19.89 2.44
N ALA A 47 3.88 19.73 2.06
CA ALA A 47 4.44 20.30 0.85
C ALA A 47 5.24 19.24 0.07
N TRP A 48 5.24 19.30 -1.27
CA TRP A 48 5.99 18.35 -2.09
C TRP A 48 7.50 18.37 -1.82
N ASP A 49 8.04 19.53 -1.49
CA ASP A 49 9.44 19.77 -1.13
C ASP A 49 9.76 19.56 0.35
N GLU A 50 8.76 19.22 1.17
CA GLU A 50 8.96 18.86 2.57
C GLU A 50 9.96 17.72 2.68
N VAL A 51 11.03 17.94 3.47
CA VAL A 51 12.08 16.97 3.67
C VAL A 51 11.82 16.13 4.93
N VAL A 52 11.80 14.83 4.75
CA VAL A 52 11.76 13.85 5.85
C VAL A 52 13.04 13.03 5.87
N ARG A 53 13.31 12.35 6.97
CA ARG A 53 14.47 11.45 7.11
C ARG A 53 14.01 10.01 7.10
N LEU A 54 14.67 9.19 6.28
CA LEU A 54 14.37 7.77 6.18
C LEU A 54 14.51 7.09 7.55
N GLU A 55 13.49 6.41 7.98
CA GLU A 55 13.49 5.64 9.22
C GLU A 55 13.64 4.14 8.94
N GLU A 56 14.37 3.43 9.81
CA GLU A 56 14.52 1.97 9.72
C GLU A 56 13.16 1.24 9.79
N ALA A 57 12.22 1.81 10.55
CA ALA A 57 10.87 1.29 10.68
C ALA A 57 10.06 1.28 9.37
N TRP A 58 10.41 2.12 8.41
CA TRP A 58 9.75 2.21 7.10
C TRP A 58 10.32 1.22 6.08
N LYS A 59 11.51 0.67 6.33
CA LYS A 59 12.14 -0.25 5.39
C LYS A 59 11.31 -1.50 5.21
N SER A 60 11.11 -1.85 3.94
CA SER A 60 10.34 -3.00 3.51
C SER A 60 11.15 -3.87 2.55
N LEU A 61 10.56 -4.98 2.12
CA LEU A 61 11.18 -5.84 1.11
C LEU A 61 11.07 -5.23 -0.30
N PRO A 62 11.94 -5.58 -1.25
CA PRO A 62 11.82 -5.14 -2.63
C PRO A 62 10.41 -5.42 -3.21
N SER A 63 9.92 -4.57 -4.11
CA SER A 63 10.61 -3.67 -5.07
C SER A 63 11.06 -2.34 -4.46
N GLY A 64 11.95 -1.66 -5.18
CA GLY A 64 12.43 -0.32 -4.90
C GLY A 64 13.93 -0.26 -4.61
N LEU A 65 14.39 0.88 -4.12
CA LEU A 65 15.79 1.18 -3.84
C LEU A 65 16.03 1.56 -2.37
N LEU A 66 15.04 2.20 -1.73
CA LEU A 66 15.22 2.86 -0.44
C LEU A 66 15.50 1.89 0.71
N GLN A 67 15.12 0.61 0.58
CA GLN A 67 15.46 -0.40 1.59
C GLN A 67 16.99 -0.55 1.81
N GLY A 68 17.80 -0.24 0.79
CA GLY A 68 19.25 -0.27 0.85
C GLY A 68 19.90 1.06 1.27
N TRP A 69 19.13 2.13 1.46
CA TRP A 69 19.67 3.43 1.83
C TRP A 69 19.94 3.54 3.32
N PRO A 70 20.95 4.35 3.73
CA PRO A 70 21.21 4.59 5.15
C PRO A 70 20.01 5.23 5.86
N GLU A 71 19.75 4.82 7.10
CA GLU A 71 18.84 5.51 7.98
C GLU A 71 19.24 6.99 8.11
N GLY A 72 18.27 7.89 8.24
CA GLY A 72 18.50 9.33 8.30
C GLY A 72 18.71 10.00 6.94
N SER A 73 18.71 9.27 5.82
CA SER A 73 18.82 9.87 4.47
C SER A 73 17.69 10.87 4.24
N PRO A 74 18.02 12.12 3.82
CA PRO A 74 16.98 13.14 3.56
C PRO A 74 16.27 12.86 2.24
N LEU A 75 14.93 12.89 2.26
CA LEU A 75 14.06 12.63 1.11
C LEU A 75 12.93 13.64 1.12
N THR A 76 12.57 14.18 -0.05
CA THR A 76 11.35 14.99 -0.16
C THR A 76 10.11 14.09 -0.31
N LEU A 77 8.94 14.61 0.03
CA LEU A 77 7.67 13.90 -0.24
C LEU A 77 7.49 13.63 -1.72
N HIS A 78 7.93 14.57 -2.59
CA HIS A 78 7.95 14.36 -4.04
C HIS A 78 8.82 13.15 -4.42
N THR A 79 10.04 13.05 -3.86
CA THR A 79 10.94 11.90 -4.14
C THR A 79 10.31 10.58 -3.70
N LEU A 80 9.71 10.54 -2.50
CA LEU A 80 9.01 9.34 -2.02
C LEU A 80 7.85 8.96 -2.95
N ALA A 81 7.02 9.93 -3.34
CA ALA A 81 5.90 9.68 -4.26
C ALA A 81 6.38 9.20 -5.65
N ALA A 82 7.43 9.83 -6.20
CA ALA A 82 8.01 9.45 -7.48
C ALA A 82 8.55 8.01 -7.44
N LEU A 83 9.30 7.63 -6.42
CA LEU A 83 9.83 6.27 -6.27
C LEU A 83 8.71 5.25 -6.02
N MET A 84 7.71 5.60 -5.22
CA MET A 84 6.55 4.75 -4.97
C MET A 84 5.83 4.36 -6.26
N ILE A 85 5.65 5.31 -7.18
CA ILE A 85 4.90 5.08 -8.43
C ILE A 85 5.80 4.52 -9.53
N SER A 86 6.97 5.12 -9.79
CA SER A 86 7.82 4.74 -10.95
C SER A 86 8.55 3.41 -10.75
N LEU A 87 8.99 3.09 -9.53
CA LEU A 87 9.71 1.87 -9.20
C LEU A 87 8.90 0.91 -8.33
N SER A 88 7.68 1.31 -8.00
CA SER A 88 6.88 0.58 -7.01
C SER A 88 7.62 0.39 -5.66
N ASP A 89 8.44 1.39 -5.24
CA ASP A 89 9.28 1.30 -4.05
C ASP A 89 8.43 1.12 -2.78
N ASN A 90 8.62 -0.02 -2.13
CA ASN A 90 7.84 -0.40 -0.96
C ASN A 90 8.23 0.40 0.28
N THR A 91 9.51 0.73 0.43
CA THR A 91 9.99 1.57 1.53
C THR A 91 9.47 2.99 1.41
N ALA A 92 9.46 3.56 0.20
CA ALA A 92 8.81 4.85 -0.07
C ALA A 92 7.31 4.81 0.27
N THR A 93 6.65 3.71 -0.09
CA THR A 93 5.22 3.51 0.22
C THR A 93 4.96 3.50 1.72
N ASP A 94 5.73 2.72 2.47
CA ASP A 94 5.57 2.58 3.92
C ASP A 94 5.91 3.88 4.66
N ALA A 95 6.91 4.65 4.16
CA ALA A 95 7.18 6.00 4.64
C ALA A 95 5.96 6.91 4.48
N LEU A 96 5.34 6.93 3.29
CA LEU A 96 4.15 7.75 3.03
C LEU A 96 2.93 7.29 3.86
N ILE A 97 2.72 5.98 4.03
CA ILE A 97 1.67 5.45 4.91
C ILE A 97 1.88 5.93 6.36
N ALA A 98 3.11 5.88 6.86
CA ALA A 98 3.44 6.34 8.21
C ALA A 98 3.20 7.84 8.38
N LEU A 99 3.61 8.66 7.41
CA LEU A 99 3.48 10.11 7.43
C LEU A 99 2.03 10.60 7.30
N LEU A 100 1.20 9.88 6.54
CA LEU A 100 -0.23 10.18 6.35
C LEU A 100 -1.09 9.69 7.52
N GLY A 101 -0.62 8.65 8.20
CA GLY A 101 -1.38 7.96 9.23
C GLY A 101 -2.33 6.89 8.67
N ARG A 102 -2.31 5.73 9.31
CA ARG A 102 -3.13 4.57 8.93
C ARG A 102 -4.63 4.87 8.93
N GLU A 103 -5.11 5.57 9.95
CA GLU A 103 -6.53 5.90 10.15
C GLU A 103 -7.10 6.70 8.98
N ARG A 104 -6.28 7.60 8.41
CA ARG A 104 -6.68 8.36 7.22
C ARG A 104 -6.91 7.45 6.02
N LEU A 105 -6.00 6.52 5.77
CA LEU A 105 -6.12 5.56 4.67
C LEU A 105 -7.27 4.59 4.89
N GLU A 106 -7.50 4.17 6.13
CA GLU A 106 -8.67 3.36 6.53
C GLU A 106 -10.00 4.10 6.31
N ALA A 107 -10.04 5.40 6.56
CA ALA A 107 -11.21 6.22 6.28
C ALA A 107 -11.51 6.32 4.78
N LEU A 108 -10.47 6.39 3.94
CA LEU A 108 -10.60 6.41 2.47
C LEU A 108 -10.92 5.03 1.88
N SER A 109 -10.55 3.96 2.57
CA SER A 109 -10.77 2.57 2.14
C SER A 109 -11.18 1.66 3.32
N PRO A 110 -12.44 1.76 3.81
CA PRO A 110 -12.89 1.00 4.97
C PRO A 110 -12.81 -0.53 4.82
N ARG A 111 -12.81 -1.03 3.59
CA ARG A 111 -12.65 -2.46 3.30
C ARG A 111 -11.25 -2.97 3.67
N ASN A 112 -10.24 -2.12 3.57
CA ASN A 112 -8.86 -2.45 3.87
C ASN A 112 -8.49 -2.03 5.31
N ARG A 113 -9.16 -2.59 6.30
CA ARG A 113 -8.93 -2.33 7.73
C ARG A 113 -8.48 -3.60 8.46
N PRO A 114 -7.34 -3.56 9.18
CA PRO A 114 -6.37 -2.45 9.22
C PRO A 114 -5.70 -2.27 7.86
N PHE A 115 -5.37 -1.01 7.51
CA PHE A 115 -4.66 -0.72 6.25
C PHE A 115 -3.20 -1.17 6.39
N LEU A 116 -2.82 -2.20 5.65
CA LEU A 116 -1.48 -2.78 5.74
C LEU A 116 -0.41 -1.83 5.18
N THR A 117 0.77 -1.83 5.80
CA THR A 117 2.00 -1.42 5.14
C THR A 117 2.50 -2.55 4.23
N THR A 118 3.41 -2.27 3.30
CA THR A 118 4.01 -3.32 2.48
C THR A 118 4.85 -4.28 3.32
N ARG A 119 5.55 -3.76 4.34
CA ARG A 119 6.28 -4.54 5.33
C ARG A 119 5.38 -5.55 6.04
N GLU A 120 4.18 -5.14 6.45
CA GLU A 120 3.19 -6.00 7.10
C GLU A 120 2.63 -7.06 6.13
N ALA A 121 2.32 -6.67 4.89
CA ALA A 121 1.83 -7.61 3.88
C ALA A 121 2.87 -8.72 3.60
N PHE A 122 4.12 -8.37 3.38
CA PHE A 122 5.21 -9.35 3.22
C PHE A 122 5.43 -10.17 4.47
N GLY A 123 5.35 -9.56 5.65
CA GLY A 123 5.46 -10.26 6.92
C GLY A 123 4.38 -11.32 7.09
N LEU A 124 3.11 -10.99 6.82
CA LEU A 124 2.01 -11.95 6.88
C LEU A 124 2.16 -13.07 5.83
N ALA A 125 2.68 -12.76 4.65
CA ALA A 125 2.87 -13.75 3.59
C ALA A 125 4.03 -14.71 3.86
N ALA A 126 4.96 -14.36 4.75
CA ALA A 126 6.13 -15.18 5.04
C ALA A 126 5.77 -16.52 5.69
N ARG A 127 6.40 -17.60 5.22
CA ARG A 127 6.14 -18.97 5.67
C ARG A 127 6.31 -19.15 7.19
N GLY A 128 7.23 -18.41 7.81
CA GLY A 128 7.48 -18.45 9.24
C GLY A 128 6.40 -17.78 10.10
N ASN A 129 5.43 -17.06 9.51
CA ASN A 129 4.41 -16.27 10.20
C ASN A 129 2.98 -16.80 9.98
N ARG A 130 2.83 -18.08 9.65
CA ARG A 130 1.51 -18.70 9.41
C ARG A 130 0.55 -18.58 10.57
N ASP A 131 1.06 -18.60 11.81
CA ASP A 131 0.29 -18.38 13.04
C ASP A 131 -0.30 -16.97 13.09
N LEU A 132 0.49 -15.97 12.76
CA LEU A 132 0.05 -14.56 12.70
C LEU A 132 -0.90 -14.30 11.54
N LEU A 133 -0.66 -14.94 10.38
CA LEU A 133 -1.58 -14.88 9.25
C LEU A 133 -2.95 -15.48 9.63
N ALA A 134 -2.99 -16.62 10.33
CA ALA A 134 -4.23 -17.23 10.80
C ALA A 134 -4.96 -16.31 11.78
N ALA A 135 -4.25 -15.75 12.77
CA ALA A 135 -4.82 -14.80 13.70
C ALA A 135 -5.36 -13.53 13.02
N PHE A 136 -4.63 -13.03 12.00
CA PHE A 136 -5.06 -11.89 11.21
C PHE A 136 -6.29 -12.20 10.37
N ARG A 137 -6.36 -13.36 9.74
CA ARG A 137 -7.49 -13.78 8.89
C ARG A 137 -8.78 -13.96 9.70
N ASP A 138 -8.68 -14.68 10.81
CA ASP A 138 -9.83 -15.18 11.58
C ASP A 138 -10.27 -14.21 12.70
N GLY A 139 -9.43 -13.21 13.00
CA GLY A 139 -9.66 -12.24 14.08
C GLY A 139 -10.54 -11.06 13.70
N ASP A 140 -11.10 -10.43 14.73
CA ASP A 140 -11.71 -9.11 14.62
C ASP A 140 -10.63 -8.01 14.41
N LEU A 141 -11.05 -6.74 14.35
CA LEU A 141 -10.11 -5.64 14.06
C LEU A 141 -9.01 -5.51 15.14
N GLU A 142 -9.35 -5.77 16.42
CA GLU A 142 -8.39 -5.69 17.51
C GLU A 142 -7.37 -6.84 17.42
N ALA A 143 -7.83 -8.07 17.21
CA ALA A 143 -6.95 -9.23 17.01
C ALA A 143 -6.04 -9.05 15.78
N LYS A 144 -6.55 -8.47 14.69
CA LYS A 144 -5.75 -8.11 13.52
C LYS A 144 -4.63 -7.13 13.86
N ARG A 145 -4.92 -6.08 14.63
CA ARG A 145 -3.91 -5.11 15.08
C ARG A 145 -2.86 -5.75 15.97
N GLN A 146 -3.27 -6.61 16.90
CA GLN A 146 -2.35 -7.36 17.77
C GLN A 146 -1.44 -8.30 16.96
N ALA A 147 -1.97 -8.98 15.94
CA ALA A 147 -1.16 -9.78 15.04
C ALA A 147 -0.10 -8.95 14.30
N LEU A 148 -0.45 -7.72 13.84
CA LEU A 148 0.51 -6.81 13.22
C LEU A 148 1.57 -6.29 14.19
N GLU A 149 1.24 -6.05 15.46
CA GLU A 149 2.22 -5.69 16.48
C GLU A 149 3.19 -6.84 16.76
N ALA A 150 2.67 -8.07 16.90
CA ALA A 150 3.51 -9.26 17.05
C ALA A 150 4.41 -9.47 15.83
N LEU A 151 3.91 -9.18 14.62
CA LEU A 151 4.68 -9.25 13.39
C LEU A 151 5.83 -8.25 13.38
N ARG A 152 5.60 -7.01 13.82
CA ARG A 152 6.66 -5.99 13.93
C ARG A 152 7.78 -6.43 14.86
N ALA A 153 7.43 -7.09 15.96
CA ALA A 153 8.42 -7.62 16.92
C ALA A 153 9.28 -8.75 16.31
N ARG A 154 8.78 -9.49 15.32
CA ARG A 154 9.55 -10.52 14.59
C ARG A 154 10.52 -9.93 13.56
N GLY A 155 10.31 -8.68 13.15
CA GLY A 155 11.10 -8.01 12.13
C GLY A 155 10.73 -8.38 10.69
N LEU A 156 11.55 -7.95 9.73
CA LEU A 156 11.36 -8.26 8.31
C LEU A 156 11.72 -9.73 8.02
N PRO A 157 10.89 -10.45 7.26
CA PRO A 157 11.27 -11.78 6.78
C PRO A 157 12.37 -11.69 5.73
N GLN A 158 13.05 -12.80 5.48
CA GLN A 158 13.94 -12.90 4.33
C GLN A 158 13.13 -13.12 3.06
N VAL A 159 13.63 -12.67 1.91
CA VAL A 159 12.95 -12.86 0.61
C VAL A 159 12.68 -14.34 0.32
N VAL A 160 13.59 -15.23 0.74
CA VAL A 160 13.45 -16.68 0.58
C VAL A 160 12.31 -17.30 1.39
N ASP A 161 11.81 -16.59 2.38
CA ASP A 161 10.67 -17.02 3.21
C ASP A 161 9.31 -16.72 2.55
N LEU A 162 9.31 -15.95 1.48
CA LEU A 162 8.11 -15.57 0.76
C LEU A 162 7.61 -16.71 -0.16
N PRO A 163 6.32 -16.75 -0.49
CA PRO A 163 5.80 -17.61 -1.54
C PRO A 163 6.51 -17.34 -2.88
N LEU A 164 6.95 -18.38 -3.56
CA LEU A 164 7.60 -18.29 -4.87
C LEU A 164 6.58 -18.14 -6.01
N ASP A 165 5.42 -18.75 -5.85
CA ASP A 165 4.33 -18.65 -6.82
C ASP A 165 3.38 -17.54 -6.38
N PRO A 166 3.04 -16.59 -7.28
CA PRO A 166 2.03 -15.57 -7.00
C PRO A 166 0.67 -16.15 -6.61
N GLY A 167 0.34 -17.36 -7.07
CA GLY A 167 -0.88 -18.08 -6.69
C GLY A 167 -0.93 -18.51 -5.23
N ASP A 168 0.21 -18.61 -4.57
CA ASP A 168 0.35 -18.96 -3.16
C ASP A 168 0.33 -17.74 -2.22
N TRP A 169 0.22 -16.53 -2.78
CA TRP A 169 0.15 -15.31 -1.97
C TRP A 169 -1.16 -15.28 -1.18
N PRO A 170 -1.10 -15.12 0.17
CA PRO A 170 -2.31 -15.12 0.97
C PRO A 170 -3.17 -13.90 0.64
N ALA A 171 -4.44 -14.15 0.36
CA ALA A 171 -5.39 -13.11 -0.04
C ALA A 171 -5.63 -12.05 1.05
N GLU A 172 -5.35 -12.39 2.30
CA GLU A 172 -5.45 -11.53 3.47
C GLU A 172 -4.28 -10.54 3.57
N ALA A 173 -3.15 -10.86 2.94
CA ALA A 173 -1.96 -10.03 2.88
C ALA A 173 -1.94 -9.13 1.63
N ASP A 174 -3.10 -8.79 1.09
CA ASP A 174 -3.25 -7.93 -0.09
C ASP A 174 -4.35 -6.89 0.15
N TRP A 175 -4.30 -5.81 -0.61
CA TRP A 175 -5.34 -4.78 -0.64
C TRP A 175 -6.39 -5.12 -1.67
N ARG A 176 -7.65 -4.82 -1.35
CA ARG A 176 -8.78 -5.12 -2.22
C ARG A 176 -9.46 -3.84 -2.67
N PHE A 177 -9.53 -3.67 -3.99
CA PHE A 177 -10.25 -2.56 -4.61
C PHE A 177 -11.09 -3.08 -5.77
N THR A 178 -12.17 -2.35 -6.05
CA THR A 178 -12.95 -2.58 -7.26
C THR A 178 -12.30 -1.88 -8.45
N PRO A 179 -12.53 -2.32 -9.70
CA PRO A 179 -12.09 -1.59 -10.88
C PRO A 179 -12.52 -0.12 -10.89
N ARG A 180 -13.76 0.16 -10.47
CA ARG A 180 -14.28 1.52 -10.35
C ARG A 180 -13.54 2.36 -9.32
N GLU A 181 -13.20 1.78 -8.15
CA GLU A 181 -12.41 2.48 -7.12
C GLU A 181 -11.00 2.82 -7.66
N LEU A 182 -10.33 1.89 -8.33
CA LEU A 182 -9.00 2.15 -8.91
C LEU A 182 -9.04 3.24 -9.98
N CYS A 183 -10.05 3.22 -10.87
CA CYS A 183 -10.23 4.27 -11.88
C CYS A 183 -10.44 5.64 -11.22
N ARG A 184 -11.24 5.71 -10.16
CA ARG A 184 -11.43 6.94 -9.38
C ARG A 184 -10.12 7.44 -8.75
N TRP A 185 -9.31 6.56 -8.16
CA TRP A 185 -8.02 6.95 -7.58
C TRP A 185 -7.04 7.38 -8.66
N MET A 186 -7.00 6.69 -9.81
CA MET A 186 -6.19 7.10 -10.95
C MET A 186 -6.60 8.49 -11.45
N GLY A 187 -7.90 8.76 -11.59
CA GLY A 187 -8.41 10.07 -12.01
C GLY A 187 -8.00 11.22 -11.07
N LYS A 188 -7.80 10.92 -9.78
CA LYS A 188 -7.33 11.91 -8.79
C LYS A 188 -5.84 12.24 -8.90
N VAL A 189 -5.04 11.47 -9.61
CA VAL A 189 -3.58 11.62 -9.63
C VAL A 189 -2.97 11.68 -11.02
N ALA A 190 -3.75 11.43 -12.06
CA ALA A 190 -3.28 11.30 -13.45
C ALA A 190 -2.65 12.59 -14.02
N ASP A 191 -2.97 13.76 -13.47
CA ASP A 191 -2.39 15.05 -13.86
C ASP A 191 -1.13 15.44 -13.08
N LEU A 192 -0.72 14.62 -12.10
CA LEU A 192 0.52 14.86 -11.36
C LEU A 192 1.73 14.53 -12.25
N PRO A 193 2.81 15.35 -12.20
CA PRO A 193 4.03 15.12 -12.99
C PRO A 193 4.82 13.87 -12.56
N LEU A 194 4.26 13.08 -11.66
CA LEU A 194 4.79 11.80 -11.18
C LEU A 194 4.25 10.59 -11.95
N MET A 195 3.26 10.81 -12.79
CA MET A 195 2.53 9.75 -13.52
C MET A 195 3.01 9.62 -14.95
#